data_bbf27589a4b2ed634d0af52f5559f087
#
_entry.id   bbf27589a4b2ed634d0af52f5559f087
#
_cell.length_a   1.000
_cell.length_b   1.000
_cell.length_c   1.000
_cell.angle_alpha   90.00
_cell.angle_beta   90.00
_cell.angle_gamma   90.00
#
_symmetry.space_group_name_H-M   'P 1'
#
loop_
_entity.id
_entity.type
_entity.pdbx_description
1 polymer ?
#
loop_
_entity_poly.entity_id
_entity_poly.type
_entity_poly.pdbx_seq_one_letter_code
_entity_poly.pdbx_strand_id
1 'polypeptide(L)'
;MTQAAASTVDTPAGPFTTVIADDGAVLAAGWTADLAELSPQVAANLWPADLQIRPELGEITKSVHAYHKGDLAAIDEIEVRQKSGEFREHAWRVLRTVPPGKPISYTDYAILAGRPAAIRAAAAACAYNAAALFVPCHRVLRTDGTLGGFRWGLEVKGWLLAHESTTR
;
A
#
# COMPACT_ATOMS: atom_id res chain seq x y z
N MET A 1 -6.71 -10.03 -23.80
CA MET A 1 -5.51 -9.28 -23.40
C MET A 1 -5.89 -8.11 -22.54
N THR A 2 -5.28 -8.02 -21.36
CA THR A 2 -5.58 -6.94 -20.42
C THR A 2 -4.75 -5.70 -20.78
N GLN A 3 -5.30 -4.54 -20.60
CA GLN A 3 -4.59 -3.29 -20.79
C GLN A 3 -4.29 -2.66 -19.44
N ALA A 4 -3.17 -1.94 -19.31
CA ALA A 4 -2.89 -1.15 -18.12
C ALA A 4 -4.04 -0.18 -17.87
N ALA A 5 -4.44 -0.06 -16.62
CA ALA A 5 -5.64 0.70 -16.29
C ALA A 5 -5.56 1.31 -14.89
N ALA A 6 -6.37 2.32 -14.68
CA ALA A 6 -6.56 2.92 -13.35
C ALA A 6 -8.04 3.08 -13.06
N SER A 7 -8.39 2.97 -11.79
CA SER A 7 -9.75 3.16 -11.33
C SER A 7 -9.74 3.87 -9.99
N THR A 8 -10.66 4.82 -9.81
CA THR A 8 -10.89 5.47 -8.52
C THR A 8 -12.25 5.06 -8.01
N VAL A 9 -12.29 4.58 -6.78
CA VAL A 9 -13.53 4.17 -6.12
C VAL A 9 -13.66 4.87 -4.78
N ASP A 10 -14.89 5.04 -4.32
CA ASP A 10 -15.15 5.64 -3.02
C ASP A 10 -14.99 4.59 -1.92
N THR A 11 -14.36 4.98 -0.82
CA THR A 11 -14.23 4.14 0.37
C THR A 11 -14.59 4.97 1.61
N PRO A 12 -14.84 4.31 2.75
CA PRO A 12 -15.06 5.06 4.00
C PRO A 12 -13.88 5.95 4.41
N ALA A 13 -12.68 5.67 3.90
CA ALA A 13 -11.50 6.47 4.18
C ALA A 13 -11.23 7.53 3.12
N GLY A 14 -12.09 7.65 2.11
CA GLY A 14 -11.96 8.62 1.02
C GLY A 14 -11.81 7.94 -0.35
N PRO A 15 -11.66 8.73 -1.43
CA PRO A 15 -11.45 8.16 -2.75
C PRO A 15 -10.13 7.38 -2.79
N PHE A 16 -10.15 6.23 -3.44
CA PHE A 16 -9.00 5.35 -3.52
C PHE A 16 -8.73 4.98 -4.97
N THR A 17 -7.54 5.28 -5.46
CA THR A 17 -7.14 4.99 -6.85
C THR A 17 -6.15 3.84 -6.86
N THR A 18 -6.37 2.91 -7.79
CA THR A 18 -5.44 1.80 -8.04
C THR A 18 -5.02 1.85 -9.51
N VAL A 19 -3.73 1.62 -9.75
CA VAL A 19 -3.17 1.54 -11.11
C VAL A 19 -2.62 0.12 -11.30
N ILE A 20 -3.01 -0.53 -12.38
CA ILE A 20 -2.55 -1.89 -12.69
C ILE A 20 -1.81 -1.94 -14.02
N ALA A 21 -0.84 -2.84 -14.10
CA ALA A 21 -0.14 -3.17 -15.34
C ALA A 21 -1.05 -3.97 -16.28
N ASP A 22 -0.59 -4.18 -17.51
CA ASP A 22 -1.32 -4.94 -18.51
C ASP A 22 -1.54 -6.40 -18.12
N ASP A 23 -0.74 -6.95 -17.21
CA ASP A 23 -0.91 -8.30 -16.69
C ASP A 23 -1.71 -8.34 -15.37
N GLY A 24 -2.20 -7.20 -14.92
CA GLY A 24 -3.06 -7.11 -13.73
C GLY A 24 -2.35 -6.84 -12.43
N ALA A 25 -1.01 -6.80 -12.39
CA ALA A 25 -0.29 -6.49 -11.15
C ALA A 25 -0.51 -5.03 -10.73
N VAL A 26 -0.68 -4.79 -9.45
CA VAL A 26 -0.82 -3.43 -8.92
C VAL A 26 0.53 -2.73 -8.97
N LEU A 27 0.55 -1.57 -9.60
CA LEU A 27 1.74 -0.71 -9.70
C LEU A 27 1.70 0.44 -8.70
N ALA A 28 0.51 0.92 -8.38
CA ALA A 28 0.33 2.02 -7.44
C ALA A 28 -1.07 2.00 -6.87
N ALA A 29 -1.21 2.50 -5.65
CA ALA A 29 -2.50 2.65 -5.00
C ALA A 29 -2.40 3.66 -3.86
N GLY A 30 -3.47 4.39 -3.62
CA GLY A 30 -3.51 5.34 -2.51
C GLY A 30 -4.85 6.05 -2.42
N TRP A 31 -5.06 6.68 -1.29
CA TRP A 31 -6.31 7.41 -1.00
C TRP A 31 -6.24 8.81 -1.63
N THR A 32 -6.42 8.85 -2.92
CA THR A 32 -6.43 10.06 -3.73
C THR A 32 -7.27 9.80 -4.98
N ALA A 33 -7.80 10.86 -5.57
CA ALA A 33 -8.45 10.79 -6.87
C ALA A 33 -7.53 11.30 -7.99
N ASP A 34 -6.30 11.67 -7.66
CA ASP A 34 -5.37 12.30 -8.58
C ASP A 34 -4.20 11.37 -8.95
N LEU A 35 -4.17 10.90 -10.19
CA LEU A 35 -3.09 10.06 -10.70
C LEU A 35 -1.72 10.73 -10.60
N ALA A 36 -1.67 12.05 -10.67
CA ALA A 36 -0.41 12.79 -10.56
C ALA A 36 0.22 12.66 -9.18
N GLU A 37 -0.54 12.26 -8.16
CA GLU A 37 -0.02 11.98 -6.83
C GLU A 37 0.57 10.57 -6.72
N LEU A 38 0.22 9.67 -7.63
CA LEU A 38 0.70 8.29 -7.63
C LEU A 38 1.92 8.09 -8.53
N SER A 39 1.91 8.69 -9.72
CA SER A 39 2.94 8.43 -10.72
C SER A 39 4.36 8.72 -10.26
N PRO A 40 4.65 9.75 -9.47
CA PRO A 40 6.04 10.00 -9.03
C PRO A 40 6.64 8.91 -8.15
N GLN A 41 5.80 8.06 -7.54
CA GLN A 41 6.26 6.99 -6.66
C GLN A 41 6.62 5.72 -7.41
N VAL A 42 6.15 5.57 -8.64
CA VAL A 42 6.36 4.38 -9.44
C VAL A 42 7.65 4.52 -10.22
N ALA A 43 8.47 3.46 -10.26
CA ALA A 43 9.67 3.45 -11.08
C ALA A 43 9.30 3.77 -12.54
N ALA A 44 10.06 4.66 -13.18
CA ALA A 44 9.72 5.19 -14.51
C ALA A 44 9.48 4.08 -15.54
N ASN A 45 10.26 3.00 -15.47
CA ASN A 45 10.12 1.88 -16.41
C ASN A 45 8.89 1.00 -16.15
N LEU A 46 8.21 1.19 -15.03
CA LEU A 46 6.98 0.44 -14.73
C LEU A 46 5.72 1.23 -15.06
N TRP A 47 5.79 2.57 -15.14
CA TRP A 47 4.60 3.39 -15.42
C TRP A 47 4.15 3.13 -16.85
N PRO A 48 2.87 2.77 -17.06
CA PRO A 48 2.37 2.44 -18.40
C PRO A 48 2.39 3.64 -19.36
N ALA A 49 2.78 3.40 -20.61
CA ALA A 49 2.73 4.42 -21.66
C ALA A 49 1.29 4.76 -22.01
N ASP A 50 0.43 3.75 -22.06
CA ASP A 50 -0.99 3.89 -22.30
C ASP A 50 -1.78 3.40 -21.09
N LEU A 51 -2.58 4.27 -20.51
CA LEU A 51 -3.34 3.97 -19.30
C LEU A 51 -4.81 4.25 -19.55
N GLN A 52 -5.62 3.21 -19.45
CA GLN A 52 -7.06 3.31 -19.59
C GLN A 52 -7.71 3.65 -18.24
N ILE A 53 -8.60 4.62 -18.21
CA ILE A 53 -9.37 4.90 -17.00
C ILE A 53 -10.64 4.06 -17.05
N ARG A 54 -10.87 3.28 -15.98
CA ARG A 54 -12.01 2.35 -15.91
C ARG A 54 -12.79 2.59 -14.63
N PRO A 55 -14.10 2.29 -14.63
CA PRO A 55 -14.93 2.44 -13.42
C PRO A 55 -14.57 1.42 -12.32
N GLU A 56 -14.00 0.26 -12.71
CA GLU A 56 -13.57 -0.76 -11.75
C GLU A 56 -12.51 -1.67 -12.39
N LEU A 57 -11.82 -2.44 -11.56
CA LEU A 57 -10.71 -3.30 -11.97
C LEU A 57 -10.95 -4.78 -11.59
N GLY A 58 -12.19 -5.23 -11.58
CA GLY A 58 -12.52 -6.62 -11.30
C GLY A 58 -12.18 -7.05 -9.87
N GLU A 59 -11.41 -8.12 -9.73
CA GLU A 59 -11.07 -8.69 -8.43
C GLU A 59 -10.33 -7.70 -7.53
N ILE A 60 -9.54 -6.81 -8.11
CA ILE A 60 -8.80 -5.80 -7.34
C ILE A 60 -9.77 -4.84 -6.66
N THR A 61 -10.72 -4.30 -7.41
CA THR A 61 -11.74 -3.41 -6.84
C THR A 61 -12.59 -4.14 -5.81
N LYS A 62 -12.95 -5.39 -6.06
CA LYS A 62 -13.68 -6.22 -5.08
C LYS A 62 -12.89 -6.36 -3.79
N SER A 63 -11.59 -6.59 -3.88
CA SER A 63 -10.70 -6.72 -2.72
C SER A 63 -10.64 -5.43 -1.91
N VAL A 64 -10.57 -4.28 -2.58
CA VAL A 64 -10.55 -2.98 -1.93
C VAL A 64 -11.84 -2.75 -1.15
N HIS A 65 -12.99 -3.00 -1.78
CA HIS A 65 -14.27 -2.85 -1.10
C HIS A 65 -14.42 -3.84 0.06
N ALA A 66 -14.03 -5.10 -0.15
CA ALA A 66 -14.13 -6.13 0.89
C ALA A 66 -13.28 -5.76 2.11
N TYR A 67 -12.06 -5.28 1.89
CA TYR A 67 -11.20 -4.83 2.99
C TYR A 67 -11.89 -3.73 3.80
N HIS A 68 -12.42 -2.71 3.13
CA HIS A 68 -13.05 -1.58 3.83
C HIS A 68 -14.35 -1.97 4.54
N LYS A 69 -14.95 -3.11 4.17
CA LYS A 69 -16.12 -3.66 4.83
C LYS A 69 -15.81 -4.65 5.94
N GLY A 70 -14.52 -4.95 6.17
CA GLY A 70 -14.09 -5.78 7.28
C GLY A 70 -13.39 -7.08 6.92
N ASP A 71 -13.33 -7.45 5.64
CA ASP A 71 -12.55 -8.63 5.21
C ASP A 71 -11.10 -8.21 5.01
N LEU A 72 -10.37 -8.17 6.10
CA LEU A 72 -9.01 -7.61 6.13
C LEU A 72 -8.00 -8.42 5.30
N ALA A 73 -8.26 -9.70 5.07
CA ALA A 73 -7.39 -10.56 4.27
C ALA A 73 -7.64 -10.46 2.77
N ALA A 74 -8.68 -9.74 2.35
CA ALA A 74 -9.07 -9.67 0.94
C ALA A 74 -7.97 -9.14 0.01
N ILE A 75 -7.04 -8.36 0.55
CA ILE A 75 -5.94 -7.74 -0.22
C ILE A 75 -4.68 -8.61 -0.27
N ASP A 76 -4.61 -9.70 0.50
CA ASP A 76 -3.36 -10.44 0.71
C ASP A 76 -2.85 -11.15 -0.55
N GLU A 77 -3.75 -11.61 -1.40
CA GLU A 77 -3.40 -12.39 -2.59
C GLU A 77 -3.20 -11.52 -3.85
N ILE A 78 -3.39 -10.22 -3.75
CA ILE A 78 -3.26 -9.32 -4.89
C ILE A 78 -1.79 -9.14 -5.22
N GLU A 79 -1.43 -9.39 -6.48
CA GLU A 79 -0.05 -9.21 -6.93
C GLU A 79 0.31 -7.73 -7.02
N VAL A 80 1.49 -7.39 -6.49
CA VAL A 80 2.02 -6.02 -6.50
C VAL A 80 3.39 -6.04 -7.17
N ARG A 81 3.65 -5.06 -8.01
CA ARG A 81 4.95 -4.92 -8.67
C ARG A 81 5.53 -3.54 -8.38
N GLN A 82 6.66 -3.53 -7.69
CA GLN A 82 7.44 -2.32 -7.42
C GLN A 82 8.92 -2.62 -7.71
N LYS A 83 9.66 -1.58 -8.11
CA LYS A 83 11.07 -1.68 -8.41
C LYS A 83 11.86 -0.69 -7.56
N SER A 84 12.91 -1.18 -6.90
CA SER A 84 13.84 -0.35 -6.12
C SER A 84 15.11 -1.15 -5.85
N GLY A 85 15.93 -0.71 -4.91
CA GLY A 85 17.07 -1.49 -4.45
C GLY A 85 16.65 -2.75 -3.73
N GLU A 86 17.58 -3.69 -3.62
CA GLU A 86 17.33 -5.02 -3.07
C GLU A 86 16.74 -5.00 -1.67
N PHE A 87 17.31 -4.17 -0.77
CA PHE A 87 16.80 -4.08 0.60
C PHE A 87 15.35 -3.57 0.64
N ARG A 88 15.07 -2.51 -0.13
CA ARG A 88 13.73 -1.91 -0.12
C ARG A 88 12.68 -2.87 -0.68
N GLU A 89 13.01 -3.59 -1.75
CA GLU A 89 12.09 -4.59 -2.29
C GLU A 89 11.84 -5.70 -1.28
N HIS A 90 12.87 -6.14 -0.58
CA HIS A 90 12.72 -7.13 0.48
C HIS A 90 11.87 -6.58 1.63
N ALA A 91 12.12 -5.34 2.04
CA ALA A 91 11.36 -4.71 3.12
C ALA A 91 9.87 -4.61 2.77
N TRP A 92 9.53 -4.34 1.51
CA TRP A 92 8.13 -4.34 1.07
C TRP A 92 7.51 -5.73 1.17
N ARG A 93 8.24 -6.79 0.83
CA ARG A 93 7.74 -8.16 0.97
C ARG A 93 7.51 -8.51 2.44
N VAL A 94 8.43 -8.13 3.31
CA VAL A 94 8.28 -8.33 4.76
C VAL A 94 7.06 -7.60 5.30
N LEU A 95 6.83 -6.40 4.82
CA LEU A 95 5.69 -5.58 5.25
C LEU A 95 4.35 -6.30 5.02
N ARG A 96 4.24 -7.04 3.93
CA ARG A 96 3.02 -7.81 3.64
C ARG A 96 2.80 -8.98 4.60
N THR A 97 3.78 -9.33 5.41
CA THR A 97 3.63 -10.38 6.43
C THR A 97 3.14 -9.83 7.77
N VAL A 98 3.12 -8.52 7.94
CA VAL A 98 2.62 -7.89 9.17
C VAL A 98 1.09 -8.00 9.20
N PRO A 99 0.53 -8.70 10.20
CA PRO A 99 -0.92 -8.93 10.21
C PRO A 99 -1.69 -7.66 10.59
N PRO A 100 -2.96 -7.57 10.14
CA PRO A 100 -3.82 -6.48 10.57
C PRO A 100 -4.12 -6.57 12.06
N GLY A 101 -4.26 -5.42 12.71
CA GLY A 101 -4.55 -5.36 14.14
C GLY A 101 -3.36 -5.56 15.04
N LYS A 102 -2.16 -5.78 14.47
CA LYS A 102 -0.92 -5.97 15.22
C LYS A 102 0.19 -5.10 14.63
N PRO A 103 0.04 -3.77 14.68
CA PRO A 103 1.06 -2.88 14.12
C PRO A 103 2.39 -3.04 14.85
N ILE A 104 3.47 -2.77 14.13
CA ILE A 104 4.84 -2.87 14.65
C ILE A 104 5.52 -1.52 14.61
N SER A 105 6.60 -1.36 15.37
CA SER A 105 7.41 -0.14 15.33
C SER A 105 8.36 -0.15 14.13
N TYR A 106 8.90 1.02 13.77
CA TYR A 106 9.97 1.10 12.77
C TYR A 106 11.21 0.30 13.20
N THR A 107 11.48 0.24 14.51
CA THR A 107 12.57 -0.57 15.06
C THR A 107 12.32 -2.06 14.78
N ASP A 108 11.12 -2.55 15.10
CA ASP A 108 10.76 -3.95 14.85
C ASP A 108 10.74 -4.26 13.36
N TYR A 109 10.29 -3.31 12.54
CA TYR A 109 10.28 -3.50 11.09
C TYR A 109 11.70 -3.68 10.54
N ALA A 110 12.66 -2.87 11.00
CA ALA A 110 14.07 -3.01 10.59
C ALA A 110 14.62 -4.39 10.97
N ILE A 111 14.27 -4.88 12.15
CA ILE A 111 14.67 -6.22 12.62
C ILE A 111 14.08 -7.30 11.70
N LEU A 112 12.78 -7.24 11.42
CA LEU A 112 12.10 -8.20 10.55
C LEU A 112 12.67 -8.18 9.13
N ALA A 113 13.07 -7.02 8.64
CA ALA A 113 13.66 -6.87 7.32
C ALA A 113 15.13 -7.32 7.26
N GLY A 114 15.70 -7.75 8.40
CA GLY A 114 17.04 -8.32 8.44
C GLY A 114 18.17 -7.32 8.64
N ARG A 115 17.87 -6.05 8.92
CA ARG A 115 18.88 -5.02 9.18
C ARG A 115 18.49 -4.16 10.39
N PRO A 116 18.70 -4.68 11.61
CA PRO A 116 18.26 -3.98 12.83
C PRO A 116 18.82 -2.56 12.98
N ALA A 117 20.00 -2.29 12.43
CA ALA A 117 20.60 -0.97 12.49
C ALA A 117 20.08 -0.01 11.41
N ALA A 118 19.29 -0.49 10.46
CA ALA A 118 18.86 0.29 9.30
C ALA A 118 17.43 0.83 9.45
N ILE A 119 17.12 1.43 10.61
CA ILE A 119 15.78 1.96 10.89
C ILE A 119 15.37 3.01 9.87
N ARG A 120 16.30 3.88 9.45
CA ARG A 120 16.01 4.92 8.45
C ARG A 120 15.67 4.31 7.08
N ALA A 121 16.39 3.25 6.68
CA ALA A 121 16.12 2.58 5.42
C ALA A 121 14.77 1.86 5.45
N ALA A 122 14.40 1.28 6.60
CA ALA A 122 13.09 0.67 6.78
C ALA A 122 11.98 1.73 6.72
N ALA A 123 12.19 2.87 7.39
CA ALA A 123 11.23 3.98 7.32
C ALA A 123 11.10 4.51 5.89
N ALA A 124 12.20 4.57 5.14
CA ALA A 124 12.17 4.98 3.73
C ALA A 124 11.36 4.00 2.88
N ALA A 125 11.41 2.70 3.18
CA ALA A 125 10.57 1.73 2.47
C ALA A 125 9.08 2.06 2.63
N CYS A 126 8.65 2.49 3.82
CA CYS A 126 7.27 2.95 4.02
C CYS A 126 7.00 4.23 3.23
N ALA A 127 7.90 5.21 3.28
CA ALA A 127 7.71 6.50 2.62
C ALA A 127 7.66 6.38 1.10
N TYR A 128 8.40 5.44 0.53
CA TYR A 128 8.48 5.25 -0.93
C TYR A 128 7.60 4.10 -1.43
N ASN A 129 6.71 3.59 -0.60
CA ASN A 129 5.76 2.56 -1.01
C ASN A 129 4.71 3.17 -1.95
N ALA A 130 4.70 2.71 -3.21
CA ALA A 130 3.75 3.19 -4.23
C ALA A 130 2.39 2.49 -4.12
N ALA A 131 2.31 1.34 -3.46
CA ALA A 131 1.12 0.48 -3.46
C ALA A 131 0.49 0.40 -2.06
N ALA A 132 0.07 1.54 -1.53
CA ALA A 132 -0.57 1.60 -0.23
C ALA A 132 -1.77 0.66 -0.15
N LEU A 133 -2.08 0.20 1.03
CA LEU A 133 -3.06 -0.84 1.36
C LEU A 133 -2.55 -2.25 1.02
N PHE A 134 -2.24 -2.53 -0.24
CA PHE A 134 -1.74 -3.85 -0.66
C PHE A 134 -0.39 -4.16 -0.03
N VAL A 135 0.48 -3.15 0.08
CA VAL A 135 1.70 -3.20 0.89
C VAL A 135 1.41 -2.31 2.11
N PRO A 136 1.12 -2.90 3.27
CA PRO A 136 0.46 -2.19 4.36
C PRO A 136 1.40 -1.35 5.23
N CYS A 137 1.98 -0.31 4.65
CA CYS A 137 2.89 0.57 5.38
C CYS A 137 2.20 1.32 6.53
N HIS A 138 0.87 1.38 6.55
CA HIS A 138 0.12 1.96 7.66
C HIS A 138 0.26 1.15 8.97
N ARG A 139 0.74 -0.09 8.88
CA ARG A 139 0.92 -0.96 10.05
C ARG A 139 2.25 -0.77 10.76
N VAL A 140 3.03 0.24 10.37
CA VAL A 140 4.29 0.58 11.02
C VAL A 140 4.15 1.92 11.72
N LEU A 141 4.49 1.96 13.00
CA LEU A 141 4.36 3.12 13.87
C LEU A 141 5.73 3.56 14.37
N ARG A 142 5.80 4.77 14.94
CA ARG A 142 7.01 5.19 15.64
C ARG A 142 7.22 4.31 16.87
N THR A 143 8.46 4.20 17.31
CA THR A 143 8.83 3.39 18.48
C THR A 143 8.10 3.84 19.76
N ASP A 144 7.73 5.12 19.86
CA ASP A 144 6.98 5.64 20.99
C ASP A 144 5.47 5.39 20.89
N GLY A 145 5.01 4.70 19.84
CA GLY A 145 3.60 4.36 19.62
C GLY A 145 2.79 5.41 18.89
N THR A 146 3.38 6.57 18.56
CA THR A 146 2.68 7.58 17.75
C THR A 146 2.63 7.13 16.30
N LEU A 147 1.70 7.71 15.50
CA LEU A 147 1.43 7.24 14.16
C LEU A 147 2.62 7.34 13.19
N GLY A 148 3.46 8.36 13.35
CA GLY A 148 4.47 8.65 12.33
C GLY A 148 3.83 9.25 11.09
N GLY A 149 4.59 9.30 10.00
CA GLY A 149 4.09 9.87 8.75
C GLY A 149 3.22 8.91 7.97
N PHE A 150 2.40 9.47 7.07
CA PHE A 150 1.67 8.69 6.09
C PHE A 150 1.37 9.62 4.92
N ARG A 151 1.69 9.16 3.69
CA ARG A 151 1.52 10.00 2.49
C ARG A 151 0.08 10.48 2.33
N TRP A 152 -0.89 9.64 2.66
CA TRP A 152 -2.30 9.91 2.43
C TRP A 152 -2.99 10.59 3.61
N GLY A 153 -2.20 10.99 4.60
CA GLY A 153 -2.67 11.73 5.77
C GLY A 153 -2.82 10.87 7.01
N LEU A 154 -2.56 11.47 8.15
CA LEU A 154 -2.65 10.77 9.44
C LEU A 154 -4.09 10.37 9.78
N GLU A 155 -5.07 11.11 9.26
CA GLU A 155 -6.48 10.78 9.44
C GLU A 155 -6.81 9.44 8.80
N VAL A 156 -6.33 9.20 7.58
CA VAL A 156 -6.50 7.92 6.89
C VAL A 156 -5.77 6.82 7.65
N LYS A 157 -4.52 7.06 8.04
CA LYS A 157 -3.74 6.06 8.79
C LYS A 157 -4.45 5.66 10.09
N GLY A 158 -4.95 6.65 10.83
CA GLY A 158 -5.71 6.40 12.06
C GLY A 158 -6.98 5.59 11.80
N TRP A 159 -7.70 5.90 10.71
CA TRP A 159 -8.89 5.16 10.33
C TRP A 159 -8.57 3.69 10.05
N LEU A 160 -7.49 3.45 9.27
CA LEU A 160 -7.08 2.09 8.92
C LEU A 160 -6.72 1.26 10.14
N LEU A 161 -5.93 1.84 11.05
CA LEU A 161 -5.52 1.15 12.26
C LEU A 161 -6.71 0.82 13.16
N ALA A 162 -7.63 1.77 13.32
CA ALA A 162 -8.86 1.55 14.10
C ALA A 162 -9.73 0.48 13.45
N HIS A 163 -9.87 0.54 12.13
CA HIS A 163 -10.64 -0.45 11.36
C HIS A 163 -10.09 -1.85 11.55
N GLU A 164 -8.77 -2.00 11.48
CA GLU A 164 -8.12 -3.30 11.66
C GLU A 164 -8.17 -3.82 13.09
N SER A 165 -8.23 -2.92 14.08
CA SER A 165 -8.28 -3.34 15.48
C SER A 165 -9.67 -3.79 15.92
N THR A 166 -10.72 -3.29 15.30
CA THR A 166 -12.11 -3.61 15.67
C THR A 166 -12.71 -4.75 14.87
N THR A 167 -12.12 -5.06 13.71
CA THR A 167 -12.61 -6.10 12.80
C THR A 167 -11.73 -7.33 12.94
N ARG A 168 -12.09 -8.24 13.80
CA ARG A 168 -11.31 -9.48 14.02
C ARG A 168 -12.14 -10.71 13.79
#